data_0e3328a7a334dad5f4a13d4fe7af1a63
#
_entry.id   0e3328a7a334dad5f4a13d4fe7af1a63
#
_cell.length_a   1.000
_cell.length_b   1.000
_cell.length_c   1.000
_cell.angle_alpha   90.00
_cell.angle_beta   90.00
_cell.angle_gamma   90.00
#
_symmetry.space_group_name_H-M   'P 1'
#
loop_
_entity.id
_entity.type
_entity.pdbx_description
1 polymer ?
#
loop_
_entity_poly.entity_id
_entity_poly.type
_entity_poly.pdbx_seq_one_letter_code
_entity_poly.pdbx_strand_id
1 'polypeptide(L)'
;MASLDRSSHTHQINLWIALTQFEPSFSATLGELGYKCDVIEDQFYITDAEGTQIIHPDVVLTSVDAEHSLVVDCKSSKLDQEQLTRYLTLNDHEEQLIVQNVIEGVSAGMLSTEVTLSSFDDLTNQDVPAEIAVVHFDHDPYSGLAIWNPDSQEFSHVPTAHLFPVNVEPGEPLPTGYYPFDIYEADKEAMVSSILNSIISLAMKHGEYSLEEVLDQAHPYWDKIGTGKQAELLERTERIHTELLEAGLDEYVEKIAGTGGKEWGQVSATLQAIQGRTDYYVDRALDRLPQSRLDSDAWQSSTDDEDNEGNMV
;
A
#
# COMPACT_ATOMS: atom_id res chain seq x y z
N MET A 1 -22.97 2.09 -3.37
CA MET A 1 -21.72 2.74 -3.77
C MET A 1 -21.15 3.40 -2.52
N ALA A 2 -20.13 2.81 -1.93
CA ALA A 2 -19.40 3.47 -0.87
C ALA A 2 -18.78 4.73 -1.47
N SER A 3 -18.94 5.88 -0.79
CA SER A 3 -18.22 7.09 -1.19
C SER A 3 -16.74 6.76 -0.99
N LEU A 4 -15.95 6.74 -2.07
CA LEU A 4 -14.50 6.75 -1.98
C LEU A 4 -14.13 7.86 -0.99
N ASP A 5 -13.48 7.48 0.10
CA ASP A 5 -12.83 8.47 0.94
C ASP A 5 -11.67 9.04 0.13
N ARG A 6 -11.91 10.20 -0.50
CA ARG A 6 -11.03 10.86 -1.47
C ARG A 6 -9.70 11.29 -0.86
N SER A 7 -9.58 11.22 0.46
CA SER A 7 -8.36 11.58 1.20
C SER A 7 -7.48 10.37 1.51
N SER A 8 -7.89 9.17 1.15
CA SER A 8 -7.17 7.97 1.53
C SER A 8 -5.83 7.88 0.81
N HIS A 9 -4.76 7.90 1.59
CA HIS A 9 -3.39 7.66 1.17
C HIS A 9 -3.27 6.34 0.39
N THR A 10 -3.89 5.28 0.89
CA THR A 10 -3.92 3.95 0.28
C THR A 10 -4.57 3.96 -1.10
N HIS A 11 -5.59 4.79 -1.32
CA HIS A 11 -6.19 4.96 -2.65
C HIS A 11 -5.19 5.53 -3.66
N GLN A 12 -4.41 6.53 -3.27
CA GLN A 12 -3.39 7.10 -4.15
C GLN A 12 -2.35 6.05 -4.53
N ILE A 13 -1.85 5.26 -3.55
CA ILE A 13 -0.92 4.16 -3.80
C ILE A 13 -1.53 3.16 -4.80
N ASN A 14 -2.78 2.73 -4.59
CA ASN A 14 -3.45 1.82 -5.52
C ASN A 14 -3.58 2.40 -6.94
N LEU A 15 -3.86 3.69 -7.10
CA LEU A 15 -3.90 4.34 -8.41
C LEU A 15 -2.53 4.34 -9.09
N TRP A 16 -1.45 4.63 -8.35
CA TRP A 16 -0.09 4.57 -8.89
C TRP A 16 0.29 3.16 -9.33
N ILE A 17 -0.03 2.14 -8.52
CA ILE A 17 0.20 0.73 -8.90
C ILE A 17 -0.63 0.38 -10.14
N ALA A 18 -1.90 0.79 -10.19
CA ALA A 18 -2.76 0.55 -11.34
C ALA A 18 -2.22 1.16 -12.64
N LEU A 19 -1.64 2.36 -12.56
CA LEU A 19 -1.00 2.99 -13.70
C LEU A 19 0.18 2.17 -14.27
N THR A 20 0.78 1.27 -13.50
CA THR A 20 1.82 0.37 -14.00
C THR A 20 1.27 -0.91 -14.63
N GLN A 21 -0.04 -1.15 -14.53
CA GLN A 21 -0.71 -2.32 -15.06
C GLN A 21 -1.48 -1.97 -16.34
N PHE A 22 -1.92 -3.01 -17.05
CA PHE A 22 -2.91 -2.82 -18.11
C PHE A 22 -4.29 -2.77 -17.46
N GLU A 23 -4.81 -1.55 -17.29
CA GLU A 23 -6.15 -1.31 -16.75
C GLU A 23 -7.09 -0.88 -17.89
N PRO A 24 -8.09 -1.72 -18.25
CA PRO A 24 -8.98 -1.42 -19.38
C PRO A 24 -9.81 -0.14 -19.21
N SER A 25 -10.03 0.28 -17.97
CA SER A 25 -10.76 1.52 -17.65
C SER A 25 -9.91 2.79 -17.81
N PHE A 26 -8.59 2.67 -17.91
CA PHE A 26 -7.70 3.82 -18.07
C PHE A 26 -7.45 4.14 -19.54
N SER A 27 -7.44 5.43 -19.90
CA SER A 27 -7.16 5.88 -21.28
C SER A 27 -5.71 5.64 -21.71
N ALA A 28 -4.78 5.64 -20.77
CA ALA A 28 -3.37 5.33 -20.95
C ALA A 28 -2.77 4.86 -19.63
N THR A 29 -1.64 4.14 -19.66
CA THR A 29 -0.97 3.65 -18.45
C THR A 29 0.55 3.83 -18.54
N LEU A 30 1.20 4.01 -17.38
CA LEU A 30 2.67 3.99 -17.27
C LEU A 30 3.24 2.63 -17.68
N GLY A 31 2.46 1.55 -17.54
CA GLY A 31 2.82 0.22 -18.02
C GLY A 31 3.12 0.16 -19.52
N GLU A 32 2.53 1.06 -20.32
CA GLU A 32 2.84 1.18 -21.76
C GLU A 32 4.26 1.67 -22.02
N LEU A 33 4.85 2.40 -21.08
CA LEU A 33 6.26 2.82 -21.08
C LEU A 33 7.17 1.84 -20.32
N GLY A 34 6.67 0.68 -19.91
CA GLY A 34 7.43 -0.35 -19.20
C GLY A 34 7.65 -0.09 -17.72
N TYR A 35 6.96 0.88 -17.10
CA TYR A 35 7.05 1.09 -15.66
C TYR A 35 6.48 -0.09 -14.88
N LYS A 36 7.13 -0.41 -13.77
CA LYS A 36 6.72 -1.41 -12.79
C LYS A 36 6.80 -0.80 -11.40
N CYS A 37 5.97 -1.29 -10.49
CA CYS A 37 6.06 -0.97 -9.08
C CYS A 37 7.17 -1.83 -8.45
N ASP A 38 8.23 -1.19 -7.97
CA ASP A 38 9.36 -1.87 -7.35
C ASP A 38 9.36 -1.76 -5.82
N VAL A 39 8.81 -0.67 -5.27
CA VAL A 39 8.75 -0.44 -3.82
C VAL A 39 7.47 0.25 -3.43
N ILE A 40 6.94 -0.12 -2.26
CA ILE A 40 5.80 0.50 -1.60
C ILE A 40 6.17 0.79 -0.15
N GLU A 41 6.04 2.05 0.29
CA GLU A 41 6.22 2.50 1.68
C GLU A 41 7.50 1.95 2.35
N ASP A 42 8.67 2.21 1.77
CA ASP A 42 9.96 1.81 2.35
C ASP A 42 10.84 3.01 2.67
N GLN A 43 11.91 2.76 3.42
CA GLN A 43 12.89 3.76 3.84
C GLN A 43 14.15 3.68 2.99
N PHE A 44 14.61 4.85 2.54
CA PHE A 44 15.88 4.98 1.83
C PHE A 44 16.81 5.91 2.59
N TYR A 45 18.08 5.52 2.63
CA TYR A 45 19.14 6.26 3.29
C TYR A 45 20.00 6.94 2.24
N ILE A 46 20.01 8.27 2.22
CA ILE A 46 20.87 9.07 1.36
C ILE A 46 22.01 9.58 2.23
N THR A 47 23.24 9.23 1.89
CA THR A 47 24.42 9.66 2.63
C THR A 47 25.25 10.60 1.77
N ASP A 48 25.47 11.81 2.26
CA ASP A 48 26.33 12.83 1.66
C ASP A 48 27.41 13.31 2.63
N ALA A 49 28.11 14.40 2.28
CA ALA A 49 29.14 14.99 3.11
C ALA A 49 28.62 15.63 4.40
N GLU A 50 27.34 15.95 4.46
CA GLU A 50 26.65 16.59 5.59
C GLU A 50 26.06 15.57 6.57
N GLY A 51 25.87 14.31 6.13
CA GLY A 51 25.37 13.22 6.96
C GLY A 51 24.47 12.23 6.20
N THR A 52 23.68 11.48 6.97
CA THR A 52 22.70 10.55 6.41
C THR A 52 21.30 11.14 6.57
N GLN A 53 20.59 11.27 5.47
CA GLN A 53 19.18 11.65 5.43
C GLN A 53 18.32 10.42 5.15
N ILE A 54 17.09 10.43 5.67
CA ILE A 54 16.13 9.35 5.45
C ILE A 54 14.96 9.93 4.68
N ILE A 55 14.60 9.25 3.58
CA ILE A 55 13.38 9.53 2.82
C ILE A 55 12.44 8.33 2.88
N HIS A 56 11.15 8.58 2.78
CA HIS A 56 10.10 7.57 2.85
C HIS A 56 9.13 7.77 1.68
N PRO A 57 9.49 7.34 0.47
CA PRO A 57 8.55 7.39 -0.63
C PRO A 57 7.42 6.38 -0.42
N ASP A 58 6.23 6.77 -0.84
CA ASP A 58 5.08 5.89 -0.79
C ASP A 58 5.12 4.83 -1.89
N VAL A 59 5.61 5.21 -3.08
CA VAL A 59 5.79 4.28 -4.20
C VAL A 59 7.04 4.66 -4.99
N VAL A 60 7.80 3.65 -5.42
CA VAL A 60 8.85 3.82 -6.44
C VAL A 60 8.48 3.00 -7.66
N LEU A 61 8.36 3.68 -8.79
CA LEU A 61 8.06 3.09 -10.09
C LEU A 61 9.26 3.23 -11.00
N THR A 62 9.64 2.15 -11.70
CA THR A 62 10.79 2.19 -12.59
C THR A 62 10.47 1.61 -13.95
N SER A 63 11.10 2.19 -14.97
CA SER A 63 11.13 1.67 -16.32
C SER A 63 12.56 1.59 -16.84
N VAL A 64 13.03 0.37 -17.06
CA VAL A 64 14.33 0.13 -17.66
C VAL A 64 14.31 0.55 -19.14
N ASP A 65 13.18 0.37 -19.81
CA ASP A 65 13.02 0.72 -21.23
C ASP A 65 13.03 2.24 -21.46
N ALA A 66 12.45 2.99 -20.52
CA ALA A 66 12.45 4.46 -20.54
C ALA A 66 13.70 5.08 -19.88
N GLU A 67 14.56 4.26 -19.26
CA GLU A 67 15.71 4.69 -18.46
C GLU A 67 15.34 5.71 -17.38
N HIS A 68 14.17 5.51 -16.73
CA HIS A 68 13.58 6.49 -15.83
C HIS A 68 12.91 5.85 -14.61
N SER A 69 12.96 6.58 -13.48
CA SER A 69 12.35 6.21 -12.20
C SER A 69 11.50 7.36 -11.65
N LEU A 70 10.32 7.04 -11.15
CA LEU A 70 9.44 7.95 -10.43
C LEU A 70 9.48 7.61 -8.94
N VAL A 71 9.82 8.58 -8.11
CA VAL A 71 9.75 8.51 -6.64
C VAL A 71 8.53 9.30 -6.20
N VAL A 72 7.50 8.58 -5.81
CA VAL A 72 6.17 9.16 -5.55
C VAL A 72 5.94 9.33 -4.06
N ASP A 73 5.43 10.49 -3.68
CA ASP A 73 4.97 10.83 -2.33
C ASP A 73 3.50 11.28 -2.40
N CYS A 74 2.61 10.52 -1.77
CA CYS A 74 1.16 10.71 -1.77
C CYS A 74 0.74 11.66 -0.63
N LYS A 75 0.16 12.79 -0.96
CA LYS A 75 -0.23 13.81 0.02
C LYS A 75 -1.74 13.84 0.24
N SER A 76 -2.12 13.89 1.52
CA SER A 76 -3.52 14.03 1.93
C SER A 76 -3.88 15.45 2.36
N SER A 77 -2.90 16.35 2.56
CA SER A 77 -3.15 17.72 3.01
C SER A 77 -1.92 18.64 2.81
N LYS A 78 -1.32 19.09 3.91
CA LYS A 78 -0.20 20.05 3.88
C LYS A 78 1.11 19.40 3.47
N LEU A 79 1.91 20.14 2.68
CA LEU A 79 3.27 19.78 2.35
C LEU A 79 4.21 20.03 3.54
N ASP A 80 5.10 19.08 3.78
CA ASP A 80 6.22 19.23 4.69
C ASP A 80 7.46 19.73 3.91
N GLN A 81 7.84 20.97 4.11
CA GLN A 81 8.96 21.59 3.41
C GLN A 81 10.32 20.93 3.71
N GLU A 82 10.50 20.39 4.92
CA GLU A 82 11.71 19.65 5.26
C GLU A 82 11.77 18.33 4.50
N GLN A 83 10.63 17.65 4.35
CA GLN A 83 10.51 16.44 3.55
C GLN A 83 10.80 16.73 2.07
N LEU A 84 10.22 17.79 1.50
CA LEU A 84 10.47 18.18 0.12
C LEU A 84 11.95 18.47 -0.13
N THR A 85 12.61 19.18 0.79
CA THR A 85 14.05 19.44 0.69
C THR A 85 14.86 18.17 0.66
N ARG A 86 14.51 17.17 1.48
CA ARG A 86 15.14 15.85 1.47
C ARG A 86 14.95 15.12 0.14
N TYR A 87 13.76 15.19 -0.45
CA TYR A 87 13.50 14.60 -1.77
C TYR A 87 14.31 15.24 -2.89
N LEU A 88 14.54 16.56 -2.84
CA LEU A 88 15.37 17.24 -3.84
C LEU A 88 16.82 16.75 -3.86
N THR A 89 17.34 16.25 -2.71
CA THR A 89 18.69 15.68 -2.67
C THR A 89 18.80 14.38 -3.45
N LEU A 90 17.69 13.71 -3.78
CA LEU A 90 17.70 12.51 -4.62
C LEU A 90 18.28 12.75 -6.01
N ASN A 91 18.02 13.92 -6.59
CA ASN A 91 18.50 14.24 -7.94
C ASN A 91 20.04 14.21 -8.04
N ASP A 92 20.72 14.44 -6.91
CA ASP A 92 22.19 14.39 -6.82
C ASP A 92 22.72 13.01 -6.37
N HIS A 93 21.82 12.08 -5.99
CA HIS A 93 22.17 10.78 -5.36
C HIS A 93 21.37 9.60 -5.93
N GLU A 94 21.01 9.66 -7.20
CA GLU A 94 20.21 8.63 -7.90
C GLU A 94 20.80 7.21 -7.75
N GLU A 95 22.13 7.08 -7.76
CA GLU A 95 22.81 5.80 -7.60
C GLU A 95 22.54 5.12 -6.26
N GLN A 96 22.17 5.86 -5.21
CA GLN A 96 21.91 5.27 -3.89
C GLN A 96 20.57 4.52 -3.84
N LEU A 97 19.57 4.94 -4.58
CA LEU A 97 18.32 4.18 -4.74
C LEU A 97 18.58 2.82 -5.39
N ILE A 98 19.45 2.79 -6.39
CA ILE A 98 19.80 1.57 -7.13
C ILE A 98 20.60 0.61 -6.23
N VAL A 99 21.57 1.14 -5.46
CA VAL A 99 22.42 0.36 -4.56
C VAL A 99 21.64 -0.28 -3.40
N GLN A 100 20.53 0.30 -2.99
CA GLN A 100 19.67 -0.26 -1.95
C GLN A 100 18.76 -1.40 -2.46
N ASN A 101 19.02 -1.94 -3.63
CA ASN A 101 18.33 -3.07 -4.28
C ASN A 101 16.88 -2.84 -4.65
N VAL A 102 16.51 -1.60 -4.85
CA VAL A 102 15.17 -1.26 -5.32
C VAL A 102 14.92 -1.88 -6.71
N ILE A 103 15.98 -2.02 -7.52
CA ILE A 103 15.82 -2.42 -8.92
C ILE A 103 16.82 -3.54 -9.25
N GLU A 104 16.32 -4.76 -9.33
CA GLU A 104 17.13 -5.90 -9.80
C GLU A 104 17.55 -5.73 -11.26
N GLY A 105 18.85 -5.86 -11.53
CA GLY A 105 19.40 -5.91 -12.89
C GLY A 105 19.71 -4.56 -13.54
N VAL A 106 19.54 -3.45 -12.83
CA VAL A 106 19.91 -2.11 -13.32
C VAL A 106 21.27 -1.70 -12.76
N SER A 107 22.14 -1.17 -13.62
CA SER A 107 23.43 -0.60 -13.22
C SER A 107 23.26 0.83 -12.72
N ALA A 108 24.00 1.20 -11.69
CA ALA A 108 24.00 2.57 -11.16
C ALA A 108 24.24 3.61 -12.28
N GLY A 109 23.49 4.69 -12.28
CA GLY A 109 23.58 5.76 -13.26
C GLY A 109 22.89 5.49 -14.60
N MET A 110 22.12 4.38 -14.73
CA MET A 110 21.32 4.11 -15.96
C MET A 110 19.94 4.74 -15.94
N LEU A 111 19.41 5.06 -14.76
CA LEU A 111 18.07 5.64 -14.64
C LEU A 111 18.17 7.10 -14.16
N SER A 112 17.44 7.99 -14.81
CA SER A 112 17.15 9.30 -14.26
C SER A 112 16.00 9.19 -13.25
N THR A 113 16.08 9.91 -12.15
CA THR A 113 15.06 9.88 -11.09
C THR A 113 14.28 11.19 -11.07
N GLU A 114 12.97 11.10 -10.97
CA GLU A 114 12.07 12.23 -10.84
C GLU A 114 11.17 12.09 -9.62
N VAL A 115 11.20 13.10 -8.76
CA VAL A 115 10.33 13.17 -7.60
C VAL A 115 8.95 13.67 -8.02
N THR A 116 7.91 12.98 -7.57
CA THR A 116 6.53 13.29 -7.91
C THR A 116 5.69 13.36 -6.64
N LEU A 117 4.97 14.46 -6.46
CA LEU A 117 3.92 14.56 -5.45
C LEU A 117 2.57 14.23 -6.08
N SER A 118 1.73 13.51 -5.37
CA SER A 118 0.35 13.29 -5.80
C SER A 118 -0.66 13.66 -4.72
N SER A 119 -1.84 14.11 -5.13
CA SER A 119 -2.92 14.44 -4.20
C SER A 119 -4.28 14.46 -4.88
N PHE A 120 -5.33 14.20 -4.09
CA PHE A 120 -6.71 14.55 -4.44
C PHE A 120 -7.03 16.02 -4.12
N ASP A 121 -6.21 16.67 -3.29
CA ASP A 121 -6.33 18.09 -2.98
C ASP A 121 -5.53 18.95 -3.95
N ASP A 122 -5.96 20.18 -4.15
CA ASP A 122 -5.25 21.14 -5.01
C ASP A 122 -3.96 21.62 -4.32
N LEU A 123 -2.82 21.21 -4.87
CA LEU A 123 -1.49 21.62 -4.41
C LEU A 123 -0.97 22.89 -5.12
N THR A 124 -1.66 23.43 -6.11
CA THR A 124 -1.18 24.55 -6.94
C THR A 124 -0.95 25.84 -6.15
N ASN A 125 -1.59 25.99 -5.00
CA ASN A 125 -1.42 27.13 -4.09
C ASN A 125 -0.36 26.91 -3.01
N GLN A 126 0.34 25.77 -3.03
CA GLN A 126 1.40 25.46 -2.09
C GLN A 126 2.77 25.73 -2.72
N ASP A 127 3.77 25.99 -1.90
CA ASP A 127 5.13 26.28 -2.37
C ASP A 127 5.86 24.97 -2.69
N VAL A 128 5.57 24.40 -3.88
CA VAL A 128 6.23 23.20 -4.41
C VAL A 128 7.41 23.63 -5.28
N PRO A 129 8.62 23.09 -5.03
CA PRO A 129 9.78 23.34 -5.89
C PRO A 129 9.51 22.95 -7.35
N ALA A 130 10.05 23.74 -8.31
CA ALA A 130 9.81 23.53 -9.73
C ALA A 130 10.42 22.22 -10.27
N GLU A 131 11.36 21.62 -9.54
CA GLU A 131 12.02 20.37 -9.85
C GLU A 131 11.19 19.14 -9.46
N ILE A 132 10.06 19.35 -8.80
CA ILE A 132 9.15 18.28 -8.35
C ILE A 132 7.91 18.28 -9.24
N ALA A 133 7.63 17.17 -9.90
CA ALA A 133 6.39 17.00 -10.63
C ALA A 133 5.19 16.89 -9.69
N VAL A 134 4.04 17.39 -10.10
CA VAL A 134 2.79 17.28 -9.32
C VAL A 134 1.74 16.56 -10.15
N VAL A 135 1.07 15.60 -9.53
CA VAL A 135 -0.04 14.86 -10.12
C VAL A 135 -1.29 15.06 -9.28
N HIS A 136 -2.35 15.54 -9.90
CA HIS A 136 -3.65 15.67 -9.29
C HIS A 136 -4.56 14.52 -9.68
N PHE A 137 -5.26 13.97 -8.69
CA PHE A 137 -6.38 13.06 -8.87
C PHE A 137 -7.68 13.83 -8.71
N ASP A 138 -8.36 14.15 -9.80
CA ASP A 138 -9.64 14.84 -9.78
C ASP A 138 -10.76 13.84 -10.07
N HIS A 139 -11.51 13.50 -9.04
CA HIS A 139 -12.60 12.55 -9.13
C HIS A 139 -13.96 13.23 -8.95
N ASP A 140 -14.77 13.14 -9.98
CA ASP A 140 -16.16 13.59 -9.98
C ASP A 140 -17.11 12.43 -10.35
N PRO A 141 -18.19 12.21 -9.59
CA PRO A 141 -19.12 11.09 -9.86
C PRO A 141 -19.77 11.10 -11.24
N TYR A 142 -19.78 12.25 -11.91
CA TYR A 142 -20.42 12.44 -13.21
C TYR A 142 -19.43 12.44 -14.37
N SER A 143 -18.19 12.90 -14.14
CA SER A 143 -17.13 12.97 -15.14
C SER A 143 -16.05 11.91 -15.02
N GLY A 144 -16.09 11.08 -13.94
CA GLY A 144 -15.11 10.04 -13.71
C GLY A 144 -13.87 10.53 -12.94
N LEU A 145 -12.72 9.89 -13.18
CA LEU A 145 -11.43 10.27 -12.62
C LEU A 145 -10.53 10.85 -13.71
N ALA A 146 -9.98 12.03 -13.48
CA ALA A 146 -8.90 12.59 -14.27
C ALA A 146 -7.61 12.62 -13.44
N ILE A 147 -6.52 12.10 -13.99
CA ILE A 147 -5.18 12.15 -13.42
C ILE A 147 -4.36 13.07 -14.32
N TRP A 148 -3.89 14.18 -13.80
CA TRP A 148 -3.28 15.23 -14.62
C TRP A 148 -2.14 15.97 -13.92
N ASN A 149 -1.25 16.59 -14.75
CA ASN A 149 -0.19 17.48 -14.29
C ASN A 149 -0.56 18.94 -14.56
N PRO A 150 -0.29 19.87 -13.62
CA PRO A 150 -0.31 21.30 -13.94
C PRO A 150 0.87 21.70 -14.84
N ASP A 151 0.65 22.60 -15.80
CA ASP A 151 1.67 23.10 -16.74
C ASP A 151 2.94 23.64 -16.06
N SER A 152 2.84 24.10 -14.82
CA SER A 152 3.97 24.65 -14.08
C SER A 152 4.84 23.59 -13.38
N GLN A 153 4.39 22.34 -13.33
CA GLN A 153 5.00 21.22 -12.56
C GLN A 153 4.82 19.90 -13.32
N GLU A 154 4.99 19.93 -14.62
CA GLU A 154 4.96 18.75 -15.47
C GLU A 154 6.17 17.85 -15.21
N PHE A 155 6.04 16.60 -15.63
CA PHE A 155 7.17 15.68 -15.67
C PHE A 155 8.27 16.21 -16.58
N SER A 156 9.51 16.13 -16.15
CA SER A 156 10.68 16.45 -16.96
C SER A 156 10.93 15.36 -18.01
N HIS A 157 10.55 14.11 -17.73
CA HIS A 157 10.61 13.01 -18.67
C HIS A 157 9.47 13.10 -19.70
N VAL A 158 9.80 13.54 -20.89
CA VAL A 158 8.82 13.85 -21.96
C VAL A 158 7.88 12.69 -22.29
N PRO A 159 8.31 11.40 -22.40
CA PRO A 159 7.38 10.29 -22.62
C PRO A 159 6.35 10.15 -21.51
N THR A 160 6.75 10.33 -20.24
CA THR A 160 5.83 10.29 -19.10
C THR A 160 4.84 11.45 -19.14
N ALA A 161 5.32 12.68 -19.39
CA ALA A 161 4.47 13.86 -19.49
C ALA A 161 3.36 13.70 -20.58
N HIS A 162 3.69 13.05 -21.69
CA HIS A 162 2.73 12.85 -22.79
C HIS A 162 1.62 11.82 -22.48
N LEU A 163 1.74 11.02 -21.41
CA LEU A 163 0.66 10.12 -20.99
C LEU A 163 -0.48 10.86 -20.30
N PHE A 164 -0.18 11.99 -19.69
CA PHE A 164 -1.20 12.74 -18.94
C PHE A 164 -1.92 13.77 -19.83
N PRO A 165 -3.21 14.01 -19.62
CA PRO A 165 -4.05 13.44 -18.57
C PRO A 165 -4.47 12.00 -18.86
N VAL A 166 -4.49 11.16 -17.80
CA VAL A 166 -5.12 9.84 -17.83
C VAL A 166 -6.56 9.99 -17.35
N ASN A 167 -7.51 9.41 -18.10
CA ASN A 167 -8.92 9.52 -17.75
C ASN A 167 -9.54 8.14 -17.53
N VAL A 168 -10.44 8.08 -16.58
CA VAL A 168 -11.28 6.91 -16.28
C VAL A 168 -12.73 7.33 -16.43
N GLU A 169 -13.51 6.59 -17.23
CA GLU A 169 -14.91 6.89 -17.49
C GLU A 169 -15.78 6.81 -16.22
N PRO A 170 -16.86 7.61 -16.16
CA PRO A 170 -17.76 7.56 -15.02
C PRO A 170 -18.40 6.19 -14.84
N GLY A 171 -18.36 5.71 -13.60
CA GLY A 171 -18.96 4.41 -13.23
C GLY A 171 -18.06 3.21 -13.43
N GLU A 172 -16.89 3.36 -14.01
CA GLU A 172 -15.86 2.32 -13.98
C GLU A 172 -15.30 2.17 -12.57
N PRO A 173 -15.06 0.94 -12.10
CA PRO A 173 -14.47 0.72 -10.78
C PRO A 173 -13.02 1.19 -10.78
N LEU A 174 -12.66 1.95 -9.75
CA LEU A 174 -11.25 2.25 -9.50
C LEU A 174 -10.55 1.03 -8.91
N PRO A 175 -9.31 0.76 -9.29
CA PRO A 175 -8.55 -0.35 -8.73
C PRO A 175 -8.24 -0.10 -7.25
N THR A 176 -8.58 -1.07 -6.40
CA THR A 176 -8.44 -0.98 -4.94
C THR A 176 -7.81 -2.24 -4.34
N GLY A 177 -7.44 -3.21 -5.17
CA GLY A 177 -7.03 -4.54 -4.72
C GLY A 177 -5.53 -4.77 -4.68
N TYR A 178 -4.69 -3.79 -5.05
CA TYR A 178 -3.25 -3.99 -5.14
C TYR A 178 -2.55 -3.82 -3.80
N TYR A 179 -3.02 -2.90 -2.98
CA TYR A 179 -2.48 -2.60 -1.67
C TYR A 179 -3.60 -2.66 -0.62
N PRO A 180 -3.44 -3.37 0.51
CA PRO A 180 -4.50 -3.51 1.50
C PRO A 180 -4.82 -2.19 2.17
N PHE A 181 -6.11 -1.93 2.26
CA PHE A 181 -6.62 -0.77 2.98
C PHE A 181 -6.40 -0.90 4.49
N ASP A 182 -6.41 0.22 5.17
CA ASP A 182 -6.48 0.26 6.61
C ASP A 182 -7.79 -0.40 7.08
N ILE A 183 -7.73 -1.18 8.16
CA ILE A 183 -8.92 -1.78 8.79
C ILE A 183 -9.95 -0.76 9.27
N TYR A 184 -9.58 0.50 9.34
CA TYR A 184 -10.44 1.63 9.72
C TYR A 184 -11.09 2.33 8.53
N GLU A 185 -10.76 1.93 7.30
CA GLU A 185 -11.31 2.49 6.09
C GLU A 185 -12.54 1.72 5.58
N ALA A 186 -13.22 2.32 4.59
CA ALA A 186 -14.47 1.77 4.05
C ALA A 186 -14.31 0.37 3.42
N ASP A 187 -13.11 0.03 2.95
CA ASP A 187 -12.85 -1.23 2.25
C ASP A 187 -12.27 -2.34 3.15
N LYS A 188 -12.35 -2.19 4.48
CA LYS A 188 -11.96 -3.23 5.44
C LYS A 188 -12.60 -4.59 5.17
N GLU A 189 -13.82 -4.62 4.61
CA GLU A 189 -14.51 -5.85 4.21
C GLU A 189 -13.72 -6.63 3.16
N ALA A 190 -13.18 -5.94 2.15
CA ALA A 190 -12.36 -6.57 1.12
C ALA A 190 -11.07 -7.17 1.71
N MET A 191 -10.43 -6.47 2.64
CA MET A 191 -9.24 -6.94 3.35
C MET A 191 -9.55 -8.17 4.20
N VAL A 192 -10.60 -8.12 5.03
CA VAL A 192 -11.02 -9.27 5.87
C VAL A 192 -11.36 -10.47 5.01
N SER A 193 -12.09 -10.26 3.89
CA SER A 193 -12.45 -11.32 2.94
C SER A 193 -11.21 -11.94 2.28
N SER A 194 -10.23 -11.13 1.88
CA SER A 194 -8.99 -11.60 1.27
C SER A 194 -8.18 -12.44 2.25
N ILE A 195 -8.03 -11.99 3.50
CA ILE A 195 -7.34 -12.70 4.56
C ILE A 195 -8.03 -14.04 4.85
N LEU A 196 -9.36 -14.06 5.04
CA LEU A 196 -10.11 -15.30 5.27
C LEU A 196 -9.96 -16.30 4.13
N ASN A 197 -10.06 -15.84 2.88
CA ASN A 197 -9.89 -16.70 1.72
C ASN A 197 -8.47 -17.28 1.63
N SER A 198 -7.45 -16.50 1.97
CA SER A 198 -6.06 -16.95 2.02
C SER A 198 -5.85 -18.00 3.12
N ILE A 199 -6.40 -17.78 4.32
CA ILE A 199 -6.38 -18.77 5.41
C ILE A 199 -7.01 -20.10 4.95
N ILE A 200 -8.22 -20.05 4.38
CA ILE A 200 -8.91 -21.25 3.91
C ILE A 200 -8.08 -21.95 2.84
N SER A 201 -7.54 -21.22 1.88
CA SER A 201 -6.74 -21.76 0.80
C SER A 201 -5.46 -22.46 1.30
N LEU A 202 -4.70 -21.78 2.18
CA LEU A 202 -3.46 -22.33 2.75
C LEU A 202 -3.72 -23.53 3.64
N ALA A 203 -4.70 -23.45 4.54
CA ALA A 203 -5.06 -24.55 5.40
C ALA A 203 -5.52 -25.78 4.62
N MET A 204 -6.32 -25.61 3.56
CA MET A 204 -6.75 -26.70 2.69
C MET A 204 -5.61 -27.30 1.88
N LYS A 205 -4.67 -26.49 1.40
CA LYS A 205 -3.58 -26.91 0.51
C LYS A 205 -2.42 -27.54 1.26
N HIS A 206 -2.06 -26.98 2.41
CA HIS A 206 -0.86 -27.33 3.17
C HIS A 206 -1.14 -27.94 4.54
N GLY A 207 -2.36 -27.82 5.07
CA GLY A 207 -2.74 -28.26 6.39
C GLY A 207 -2.28 -27.32 7.50
N GLU A 208 -1.30 -26.48 7.26
CA GLU A 208 -0.72 -25.51 8.20
C GLU A 208 -0.29 -24.23 7.48
N TYR A 209 -0.23 -23.10 8.20
CA TYR A 209 0.14 -21.80 7.65
C TYR A 209 0.73 -20.86 8.71
N SER A 210 1.42 -19.80 8.27
CA SER A 210 1.75 -18.61 9.04
C SER A 210 0.93 -17.41 8.59
N LEU A 211 0.85 -16.36 9.43
CA LEU A 211 0.16 -15.12 9.02
C LEU A 211 0.90 -14.37 7.92
N GLU A 212 2.23 -14.50 7.86
CA GLU A 212 3.03 -13.96 6.78
C GLU A 212 2.68 -14.61 5.43
N GLU A 213 2.50 -15.93 5.38
CA GLU A 213 2.03 -16.61 4.17
C GLU A 213 0.61 -16.23 3.78
N VAL A 214 -0.25 -15.93 4.77
CA VAL A 214 -1.59 -15.41 4.52
C VAL A 214 -1.51 -14.06 3.81
N LEU A 215 -0.63 -13.17 4.26
CA LEU A 215 -0.40 -11.87 3.63
C LEU A 215 0.22 -12.02 2.23
N ASP A 216 1.25 -12.82 2.09
CA ASP A 216 1.88 -13.08 0.78
C ASP A 216 0.87 -13.59 -0.25
N GLN A 217 -0.06 -14.46 0.17
CA GLN A 217 -1.14 -14.93 -0.70
C GLN A 217 -2.26 -13.90 -0.91
N ALA A 218 -2.59 -13.11 0.10
CA ALA A 218 -3.66 -12.11 0.03
C ALA A 218 -3.24 -10.88 -0.78
N HIS A 219 -1.93 -10.65 -0.96
CA HIS A 219 -1.37 -9.38 -1.39
C HIS A 219 -0.39 -9.54 -2.55
N PRO A 220 -0.75 -9.09 -3.77
CA PRO A 220 0.07 -9.30 -4.96
C PRO A 220 1.45 -8.63 -4.93
N TYR A 221 1.61 -7.59 -4.07
CA TYR A 221 2.83 -6.79 -3.94
C TYR A 221 3.52 -6.94 -2.59
N TRP A 222 3.27 -8.05 -1.88
CA TRP A 222 3.84 -8.28 -0.56
C TRP A 222 5.36 -8.15 -0.52
N ASP A 223 6.04 -8.68 -1.53
CA ASP A 223 7.50 -8.62 -1.70
C ASP A 223 8.04 -7.22 -2.04
N LYS A 224 7.17 -6.26 -2.36
CA LYS A 224 7.51 -4.87 -2.70
C LYS A 224 7.30 -3.89 -1.54
N ILE A 225 6.63 -4.34 -0.48
CA ILE A 225 6.33 -3.49 0.67
C ILE A 225 7.56 -3.40 1.58
N GLY A 226 7.87 -2.21 2.04
CA GLY A 226 8.95 -1.96 3.01
C GLY A 226 8.76 -2.75 4.31
N THR A 227 9.86 -3.20 4.91
CA THR A 227 9.85 -4.10 6.08
C THR A 227 9.10 -3.51 7.28
N GLY A 228 9.18 -2.20 7.48
CA GLY A 228 8.42 -1.51 8.55
C GLY A 228 6.92 -1.62 8.33
N LYS A 229 6.47 -1.42 7.08
CA LYS A 229 5.06 -1.54 6.72
C LYS A 229 4.58 -3.00 6.70
N GLN A 230 5.44 -3.93 6.30
CA GLN A 230 5.13 -5.37 6.42
C GLN A 230 4.83 -5.76 7.87
N ALA A 231 5.63 -5.28 8.83
CA ALA A 231 5.39 -5.53 10.25
C ALA A 231 4.04 -4.96 10.73
N GLU A 232 3.69 -3.74 10.31
CA GLU A 232 2.40 -3.12 10.62
C GLU A 232 1.23 -3.91 10.03
N LEU A 233 1.33 -4.34 8.77
CA LEU A 233 0.30 -5.15 8.12
C LEU A 233 0.16 -6.54 8.76
N LEU A 234 1.27 -7.12 9.23
CA LEU A 234 1.25 -8.38 9.94
C LEU A 234 0.47 -8.26 11.28
N GLU A 235 0.72 -7.21 12.04
CA GLU A 235 -0.03 -6.92 13.28
C GLU A 235 -1.54 -6.74 13.01
N ARG A 236 -1.89 -6.02 11.97
CA ARG A 236 -3.29 -5.87 11.54
C ARG A 236 -3.93 -7.20 11.14
N THR A 237 -3.17 -8.03 10.41
CA THR A 237 -3.63 -9.37 10.01
C THR A 237 -3.83 -10.28 11.22
N GLU A 238 -2.95 -10.21 12.22
CA GLU A 238 -3.10 -10.95 13.48
C GLU A 238 -4.39 -10.55 14.22
N ARG A 239 -4.72 -9.27 14.24
CA ARG A 239 -5.99 -8.78 14.80
C ARG A 239 -7.19 -9.31 14.02
N ILE A 240 -7.20 -9.20 12.69
CA ILE A 240 -8.29 -9.73 11.84
C ILE A 240 -8.43 -11.24 12.06
N HIS A 241 -7.31 -11.96 12.10
CA HIS A 241 -7.31 -13.40 12.35
C HIS A 241 -7.93 -13.76 13.70
N THR A 242 -7.59 -13.01 14.75
CA THR A 242 -8.18 -13.17 16.08
C THR A 242 -9.70 -12.99 16.05
N GLU A 243 -10.20 -11.94 15.39
CA GLU A 243 -11.64 -11.71 15.27
C GLU A 243 -12.35 -12.78 14.44
N LEU A 244 -11.67 -13.32 13.42
CA LEU A 244 -12.19 -14.46 12.65
C LEU A 244 -12.26 -15.74 13.51
N LEU A 245 -11.27 -16.01 14.35
CA LEU A 245 -11.33 -17.14 15.31
C LEU A 245 -12.52 -16.98 16.24
N GLU A 246 -12.71 -15.82 16.83
CA GLU A 246 -13.85 -15.54 17.69
C GLU A 246 -15.20 -15.53 16.96
N ALA A 247 -15.20 -15.32 15.65
CA ALA A 247 -16.37 -15.48 14.80
C ALA A 247 -16.75 -16.95 14.55
N GLY A 248 -15.90 -17.90 14.97
CA GLY A 248 -16.11 -19.34 14.86
C GLY A 248 -15.14 -20.08 13.93
N LEU A 249 -14.09 -19.40 13.43
CA LEU A 249 -13.06 -20.05 12.63
C LEU A 249 -12.21 -21.05 13.48
N ASP A 250 -12.17 -20.89 14.80
CA ASP A 250 -11.52 -21.76 15.78
C ASP A 250 -12.05 -23.20 15.77
N GLU A 251 -13.26 -23.43 15.24
CA GLU A 251 -13.77 -24.79 15.01
C GLU A 251 -12.98 -25.55 13.90
N TYR A 252 -12.22 -24.83 13.07
CA TYR A 252 -11.58 -25.37 11.86
C TYR A 252 -10.06 -25.24 11.86
N VAL A 253 -9.51 -24.30 12.59
CA VAL A 253 -8.07 -24.06 12.71
C VAL A 253 -7.68 -23.85 14.16
N GLU A 254 -6.49 -24.32 14.55
CA GLU A 254 -5.95 -24.14 15.89
C GLU A 254 -4.49 -23.68 15.86
N LYS A 255 -4.03 -23.09 16.96
CA LYS A 255 -2.62 -22.77 17.13
C LYS A 255 -1.84 -24.06 17.33
N ILE A 256 -0.81 -24.26 16.52
CA ILE A 256 0.05 -25.46 16.58
C ILE A 256 1.44 -25.10 17.11
N ALA A 257 2.11 -26.08 17.73
CA ALA A 257 3.55 -25.96 18.03
C ALA A 257 4.34 -26.26 16.77
N GLY A 258 4.37 -25.27 15.84
CA GLY A 258 4.87 -25.46 14.50
C GLY A 258 6.38 -25.59 14.41
N THR A 259 6.83 -26.33 13.39
CA THR A 259 8.21 -26.34 12.91
C THR A 259 8.30 -25.48 11.67
N GLY A 260 9.33 -24.60 11.58
CA GLY A 260 9.56 -23.79 10.38
C GLY A 260 8.67 -22.54 10.23
N GLY A 261 8.22 -21.94 11.34
CA GLY A 261 7.47 -20.68 11.32
C GLY A 261 5.96 -20.84 11.11
N LYS A 262 5.45 -22.08 10.96
CA LYS A 262 4.02 -22.34 10.90
C LYS A 262 3.42 -22.28 12.31
N GLU A 263 2.38 -21.50 12.48
CA GLU A 263 1.76 -21.25 13.79
C GLU A 263 0.35 -21.79 13.89
N TRP A 264 -0.30 -22.02 12.76
CA TRP A 264 -1.69 -22.41 12.66
C TRP A 264 -1.88 -23.66 11.83
N GLY A 265 -2.75 -24.55 12.27
CA GLY A 265 -3.03 -25.83 11.61
C GLY A 265 -4.52 -26.09 11.46
N GLN A 266 -4.87 -26.84 10.41
CA GLN A 266 -6.22 -27.27 10.16
C GLN A 266 -6.62 -28.40 11.13
N VAL A 267 -7.71 -28.20 11.91
CA VAL A 267 -8.26 -29.19 12.84
C VAL A 267 -9.29 -30.09 12.15
N SER A 268 -10.05 -29.55 11.23
CA SER A 268 -11.23 -30.23 10.66
C SER A 268 -11.17 -30.36 9.16
N ALA A 269 -11.43 -31.57 8.65
CA ALA A 269 -11.57 -31.83 7.21
C ALA A 269 -12.77 -31.11 6.56
N THR A 270 -13.64 -30.48 7.34
CA THR A 270 -14.83 -29.78 6.86
C THR A 270 -14.61 -28.29 6.59
N LEU A 271 -13.36 -27.83 6.55
CA LEU A 271 -13.01 -26.45 6.19
C LEU A 271 -13.66 -25.98 4.87
N GLN A 272 -13.94 -26.93 3.94
CA GLN A 272 -14.71 -26.64 2.73
C GLN A 272 -16.11 -26.08 3.00
N ALA A 273 -16.69 -26.37 4.17
CA ALA A 273 -18.01 -25.81 4.54
C ALA A 273 -17.96 -24.30 4.77
N ILE A 274 -16.78 -23.74 5.09
CA ILE A 274 -16.58 -22.30 5.28
C ILE A 274 -16.64 -21.57 3.94
N GLN A 275 -16.16 -22.16 2.82
CA GLN A 275 -16.19 -21.54 1.50
C GLN A 275 -17.59 -21.10 1.06
N GLY A 276 -18.64 -21.77 1.53
CA GLY A 276 -20.03 -21.39 1.30
C GLY A 276 -20.60 -20.41 2.33
N ARG A 277 -19.80 -19.94 3.30
CA ARG A 277 -20.20 -19.09 4.40
C ARG A 277 -19.19 -17.96 4.70
N THR A 278 -18.33 -17.63 3.75
CA THR A 278 -17.32 -16.58 3.92
C THR A 278 -17.95 -15.28 4.40
N ASP A 279 -19.04 -14.85 3.78
CA ASP A 279 -19.76 -13.62 4.15
C ASP A 279 -20.17 -13.63 5.64
N TYR A 280 -20.64 -14.77 6.16
CA TYR A 280 -21.02 -14.88 7.57
C TYR A 280 -19.85 -14.62 8.55
N TYR A 281 -18.65 -15.14 8.24
CA TYR A 281 -17.48 -14.93 9.10
C TYR A 281 -16.92 -13.52 8.94
N VAL A 282 -16.96 -13.00 7.72
CA VAL A 282 -16.55 -11.62 7.43
C VAL A 282 -17.42 -10.62 8.17
N ASP A 283 -18.75 -10.73 8.05
CA ASP A 283 -19.70 -9.85 8.73
C ASP A 283 -19.47 -9.86 10.25
N ARG A 284 -19.31 -11.05 10.84
CA ARG A 284 -19.09 -11.17 12.28
C ARG A 284 -17.74 -10.61 12.74
N ALA A 285 -16.68 -10.76 11.96
CA ALA A 285 -15.39 -10.16 12.25
C ALA A 285 -15.46 -8.63 12.13
N LEU A 286 -16.13 -8.11 11.10
CA LEU A 286 -16.33 -6.67 10.90
C LEU A 286 -17.10 -6.00 12.03
N ASP A 287 -18.11 -6.68 12.60
CA ASP A 287 -18.88 -6.17 13.75
C ASP A 287 -18.01 -5.98 15.01
N ARG A 288 -16.88 -6.67 15.10
CA ARG A 288 -15.96 -6.67 16.24
C ARG A 288 -14.74 -5.78 16.02
N LEU A 289 -14.37 -5.54 14.76
CA LEU A 289 -13.28 -4.63 14.43
C LEU A 289 -13.67 -3.17 14.71
N PRO A 290 -12.71 -2.33 15.13
CA PRO A 290 -12.96 -0.91 15.38
C PRO A 290 -13.66 -0.23 14.21
N GLN A 291 -14.64 0.62 14.51
CA GLN A 291 -15.44 1.30 13.49
C GLN A 291 -14.81 2.63 13.05
N SER A 292 -13.84 3.16 13.81
CA SER A 292 -13.16 4.41 13.52
C SER A 292 -11.73 4.44 14.08
N ARG A 293 -10.88 5.35 13.58
CA ARG A 293 -9.56 5.59 14.16
C ARG A 293 -9.64 6.03 15.63
N LEU A 294 -10.64 6.82 15.98
CA LEU A 294 -10.84 7.29 17.37
C LEU A 294 -11.10 6.11 18.34
N ASP A 295 -11.82 5.08 17.87
CA ASP A 295 -12.04 3.88 18.69
C ASP A 295 -10.76 3.05 18.83
N SER A 296 -9.85 3.11 17.85
CA SER A 296 -8.57 2.40 17.89
C SER A 296 -7.55 3.03 18.82
N ASP A 297 -7.48 4.36 18.85
CA ASP A 297 -6.56 5.10 19.74
C ASP A 297 -6.94 4.89 21.21
N ALA A 298 -8.25 4.80 21.49
CA ALA A 298 -8.75 4.44 22.83
C ALA A 298 -8.40 3.00 23.22
N TRP A 299 -8.25 2.11 22.25
CA TRP A 299 -7.95 0.69 22.49
C TRP A 299 -6.44 0.44 22.62
N GLN A 300 -5.59 1.14 21.87
CA GLN A 300 -4.13 1.07 22.04
C GLN A 300 -3.69 1.56 23.42
N SER A 301 -4.32 2.63 23.95
CA SER A 301 -4.02 3.13 25.29
C SER A 301 -4.43 2.18 26.43
N SER A 302 -5.35 1.25 26.19
CA SER A 302 -5.77 0.26 27.22
C SER A 302 -4.87 -0.97 27.28
N THR A 303 -4.12 -1.29 26.22
CA THR A 303 -3.17 -2.41 26.22
C THR A 303 -1.80 -2.02 26.80
N ASP A 304 -1.40 -0.76 26.66
CA ASP A 304 -0.13 -0.26 27.23
C ASP A 304 -0.16 -0.11 28.77
N ASP A 305 -1.35 0.00 29.38
CA ASP A 305 -1.48 0.13 30.84
C ASP A 305 -1.40 -1.22 31.60
N GLU A 306 -1.63 -2.35 30.94
CA GLU A 306 -1.57 -3.68 31.62
C GLU A 306 -0.13 -4.21 31.77
N ASP A 307 0.82 -3.77 30.94
CA ASP A 307 2.22 -4.25 31.02
C ASP A 307 3.08 -3.49 32.05
N ASN A 308 2.59 -2.41 32.66
CA ASN A 308 3.38 -1.56 33.55
C ASN A 308 3.17 -1.79 35.06
N GLU A 309 2.28 -2.70 35.47
CA GLU A 309 2.09 -3.04 36.91
C GLU A 309 2.97 -4.18 37.42
N GLY A 310 3.88 -4.74 36.60
CA GLY A 310 4.67 -5.93 36.90
C GLY A 310 6.05 -5.71 37.53
N ASN A 311 6.52 -4.50 37.80
CA ASN A 311 7.91 -4.27 38.28
C ASN A 311 8.02 -3.27 39.44
N MET A 312 7.35 -3.55 40.55
CA MET A 312 7.69 -3.00 41.88
C MET A 312 7.59 -4.09 42.93
N VAL A 313 8.65 -4.85 43.11
CA VAL A 313 9.11 -5.40 44.41
C VAL A 313 10.63 -5.55 44.37
#